data_295ac9ee01bf0cd95b18fe5e8ec3110b
#
_entry.id   295ac9ee01bf0cd95b18fe5e8ec3110b
#
_cell.length_a   1.000
_cell.length_b   1.000
_cell.length_c   1.000
_cell.angle_alpha   90.00
_cell.angle_beta   90.00
_cell.angle_gamma   90.00
#
_symmetry.space_group_name_H-M   'P 1'
#
loop_
_entity.id
_entity.type
_entity.pdbx_description
1 polymer ?
#
loop_
_entity_poly.entity_id
_entity_poly.type
_entity_poly.pdbx_seq_one_letter_code
_entity_poly.pdbx_strand_id
1 'polypeptide(L)'
;MPKINIKVTLITPEQKEVKQYKAIFHPEENSIMYKEQDKTTTKVNLKYKKLRRENEELLMEYLFAEEKNTKGRVTIKSLNKTLELNLKATKINQVDKNIEINYVLENDEYKYKLEVI
;
A
#
# COMPACT_ATOMS: atom_id res chain seq x y z
N MET A 1 1.44 21.72 -1.12
CA MET A 1 0.60 20.52 -1.02
C MET A 1 0.15 20.27 0.39
N PRO A 2 -1.10 19.86 0.61
CA PRO A 2 -1.59 19.65 1.97
C PRO A 2 -0.83 18.55 2.69
N LYS A 3 -0.41 18.86 3.91
CA LYS A 3 0.19 17.88 4.81
C LYS A 3 -0.89 17.34 5.72
N ILE A 4 -0.89 16.04 5.94
CA ILE A 4 -1.86 15.37 6.80
C ILE A 4 -1.14 14.42 7.74
N ASN A 5 -1.76 14.12 8.86
CA ASN A 5 -1.28 13.08 9.77
C ASN A 5 -2.08 11.81 9.53
N ILE A 6 -1.41 10.69 9.44
CA ILE A 6 -2.05 9.40 9.16
C ILE A 6 -1.61 8.35 10.17
N LYS A 7 -2.48 7.36 10.36
CA LYS A 7 -2.18 6.15 11.09
C LYS A 7 -2.29 4.99 10.13
N VAL A 8 -1.23 4.19 10.01
CA VAL A 8 -1.18 3.02 9.14
C VAL A 8 -1.13 1.77 9.99
N THR A 9 -2.07 0.88 9.75
CA THR A 9 -2.12 -0.44 10.38
C THR A 9 -1.84 -1.48 9.32
N LEU A 10 -0.84 -2.32 9.56
CA LEU A 10 -0.51 -3.45 8.70
C LEU A 10 -0.62 -4.73 9.52
N ILE A 11 -1.48 -5.63 9.08
CA ILE A 11 -1.62 -6.94 9.70
C ILE A 11 -1.12 -7.97 8.70
N THR A 12 -0.13 -8.75 9.13
CA THR A 12 0.44 -9.85 8.37
C THR A 12 0.09 -11.16 9.09
N PRO A 13 0.37 -12.33 8.51
CA PRO A 13 0.16 -13.59 9.23
C PRO A 13 0.91 -13.69 10.56
N GLU A 14 2.01 -12.95 10.71
CA GLU A 14 2.89 -13.08 11.86
C GLU A 14 2.73 -11.96 12.88
N GLN A 15 2.29 -10.77 12.46
CA GLN A 15 2.28 -9.61 13.37
C GLN A 15 1.30 -8.53 12.93
N LYS A 16 1.06 -7.60 13.86
CA LYS A 16 0.30 -6.39 13.60
C LYS A 16 1.19 -5.20 13.94
N GLU A 17 1.32 -4.28 12.99
CA GLU A 17 2.05 -3.04 13.20
C GLU A 17 1.11 -1.86 13.06
N VAL A 18 1.24 -0.88 13.96
CA VAL A 18 0.50 0.38 13.91
C VAL A 18 1.51 1.50 14.04
N LYS A 19 1.57 2.37 13.04
CA LYS A 19 2.51 3.50 13.02
C LYS A 19 1.82 4.76 12.55
N GLN A 20 2.31 5.90 13.01
CA GLN A 20 1.82 7.20 12.58
C GLN A 20 2.88 7.88 11.72
N TYR A 21 2.43 8.57 10.69
CA TYR A 21 3.30 9.29 9.76
C TYR A 21 2.72 10.65 9.42
N LYS A 22 3.62 11.56 9.08
CA LYS A 22 3.23 12.77 8.36
C LYS A 22 3.23 12.43 6.88
N ALA A 23 2.15 12.77 6.20
CA ALA A 23 1.98 12.42 4.80
C ALA A 23 1.63 13.64 3.98
N ILE A 24 1.77 13.52 2.66
CA ILE A 24 1.38 14.55 1.71
C ILE A 24 0.21 14.01 0.90
N PHE A 25 -0.86 14.79 0.83
CA PHE A 25 -1.99 14.49 -0.02
C PHE A 25 -1.85 15.23 -1.35
N HIS A 26 -1.96 14.50 -2.46
CA HIS A 26 -1.94 15.03 -3.82
C HIS A 26 -3.37 15.01 -4.38
N PRO A 27 -4.10 16.13 -4.33
CA PRO A 27 -5.51 16.15 -4.76
C PRO A 27 -5.73 15.75 -6.21
N GLU A 28 -4.83 16.16 -7.10
CA GLU A 28 -4.95 15.87 -8.53
C GLU A 28 -4.92 14.38 -8.84
N GLU A 29 -4.11 13.64 -8.11
CA GLU A 29 -3.98 12.20 -8.28
C GLU A 29 -4.88 11.40 -7.34
N ASN A 30 -5.46 12.07 -6.35
CA ASN A 30 -6.16 11.44 -5.24
C ASN A 30 -5.28 10.38 -4.57
N SER A 31 -4.08 10.80 -4.19
CA SER A 31 -3.10 9.90 -3.58
C SER A 31 -2.51 10.49 -2.31
N ILE A 32 -2.04 9.58 -1.44
CA ILE A 32 -1.37 9.90 -0.20
C ILE A 32 0.03 9.30 -0.27
N MET A 33 1.04 10.11 0.03
CA MET A 33 2.43 9.67 0.03
C MET A 33 3.07 9.92 1.38
N TYR A 34 3.78 8.93 1.90
CA TYR A 34 4.50 9.05 3.15
C TYR A 34 5.80 8.27 3.10
N LYS A 35 6.72 8.64 4.01
CA LYS A 35 8.02 8.01 4.08
C LYS A 35 8.13 7.22 5.38
N GLU A 36 8.45 5.95 5.27
CA GLU A 36 8.64 5.06 6.41
C GLU A 36 10.03 5.24 7.02
N GLN A 37 10.25 4.69 8.22
CA GLN A 37 11.50 4.89 8.96
C GLN A 37 12.73 4.34 8.25
N ASP A 38 12.56 3.28 7.47
CA ASP A 38 13.63 2.65 6.69
C ASP A 38 13.87 3.34 5.33
N LYS A 39 13.36 4.56 5.17
CA LYS A 39 13.45 5.35 3.93
C LYS A 39 12.62 4.79 2.77
N THR A 40 11.72 3.86 3.03
CA THR A 40 10.77 3.41 2.02
C THR A 40 9.73 4.49 1.81
N THR A 41 9.51 4.89 0.55
CA THR A 41 8.44 5.80 0.19
C THR A 41 7.22 4.98 -0.22
N THR A 42 6.09 5.26 0.41
CA THR A 42 4.83 4.59 0.12
C THR A 42 3.84 5.58 -0.46
N LYS A 43 3.20 5.20 -1.56
CA LYS A 43 2.17 6.00 -2.22
C LYS A 43 0.93 5.15 -2.39
N VAL A 44 -0.19 5.66 -1.88
CA VAL A 44 -1.50 5.02 -1.99
C VAL A 44 -2.35 5.85 -2.92
N ASN A 45 -2.72 5.29 -4.07
CA ASN A 45 -3.65 5.93 -4.98
C ASN A 45 -5.06 5.50 -4.62
N LEU A 46 -5.87 6.43 -4.09
CA LEU A 46 -7.22 6.12 -3.61
C LEU A 46 -8.21 5.91 -4.75
N LYS A 47 -7.95 6.50 -5.91
CA LYS A 47 -8.83 6.36 -7.07
C LYS A 47 -8.69 4.99 -7.72
N TYR A 48 -7.46 4.58 -7.99
CA TYR A 48 -7.19 3.32 -8.70
C TYR A 48 -6.91 2.15 -7.78
N LYS A 49 -6.86 2.38 -6.47
CA LYS A 49 -6.57 1.34 -5.47
C LYS A 49 -5.22 0.70 -5.73
N LYS A 50 -4.20 1.54 -5.92
CA LYS A 50 -2.82 1.10 -6.10
C LYS A 50 -1.99 1.43 -4.88
N LEU A 51 -1.13 0.50 -4.50
CA LEU A 51 -0.14 0.69 -3.45
C LEU A 51 1.23 0.53 -4.07
N ARG A 52 2.08 1.55 -3.92
CA ARG A 52 3.45 1.52 -4.40
C ARG A 52 4.40 1.78 -3.25
N ARG A 53 5.37 0.90 -3.06
CA ARG A 53 6.40 1.07 -2.05
C ARG A 53 7.76 0.95 -2.71
N GLU A 54 8.64 1.91 -2.46
CA GLU A 54 9.93 1.96 -3.11
C GLU A 54 11.03 2.39 -2.16
N ASN A 55 12.16 1.72 -2.20
CA ASN A 55 13.41 2.13 -1.59
C ASN A 55 14.56 1.84 -2.55
N GLU A 56 15.81 1.90 -2.06
CA GLU A 56 16.98 1.68 -2.93
C GLU A 56 17.07 0.26 -3.49
N GLU A 57 16.49 -0.71 -2.78
CA GLU A 57 16.62 -2.12 -3.14
C GLU A 57 15.41 -2.68 -3.88
N LEU A 58 14.21 -2.23 -3.53
CA LEU A 58 12.97 -2.83 -3.99
C LEU A 58 11.98 -1.79 -4.49
N LEU A 59 11.21 -2.20 -5.49
CA LEU A 59 10.01 -1.50 -5.92
C LEU A 59 8.85 -2.50 -5.88
N MET A 60 7.84 -2.20 -5.07
CA MET A 60 6.64 -3.02 -4.93
C MET A 60 5.44 -2.26 -5.49
N GLU A 61 4.68 -2.91 -6.37
CA GLU A 61 3.50 -2.31 -6.98
C GLU A 61 2.33 -3.29 -6.92
N TYR A 62 1.26 -2.90 -6.21
CA TYR A 62 0.07 -3.72 -6.05
C TYR A 62 -1.14 -2.96 -6.59
N LEU A 63 -1.91 -3.62 -7.46
CA LEU A 63 -3.19 -3.11 -7.93
C LEU A 63 -4.30 -3.95 -7.30
N PHE A 64 -5.15 -3.32 -6.49
CA PHE A 64 -6.23 -4.01 -5.82
C PHE A 64 -7.54 -3.85 -6.59
N ALA A 65 -8.20 -4.96 -6.82
CA ALA A 65 -9.56 -4.98 -7.38
C ALA A 65 -10.38 -5.96 -6.56
N GLU A 66 -11.47 -5.49 -5.94
CA GLU A 66 -12.25 -6.29 -5.01
C GLU A 66 -12.83 -7.53 -5.70
N GLU A 67 -12.62 -8.69 -5.07
CA GLU A 67 -13.05 -10.00 -5.55
C GLU A 67 -12.48 -10.41 -6.91
N LYS A 68 -11.38 -9.77 -7.34
CA LYS A 68 -10.71 -10.10 -8.62
C LYS A 68 -9.25 -10.44 -8.37
N ASN A 69 -8.74 -11.35 -9.17
CA ASN A 69 -7.32 -11.68 -9.16
C ASN A 69 -6.54 -10.65 -9.97
N THR A 70 -5.49 -10.13 -9.36
CA THR A 70 -4.56 -9.20 -10.01
C THR A 70 -3.13 -9.70 -9.79
N LYS A 71 -2.16 -8.92 -10.20
CA LYS A 71 -0.75 -9.24 -9.96
C LYS A 71 -0.10 -8.16 -9.11
N GLY A 72 0.59 -8.59 -8.05
CA GLY A 72 1.55 -7.74 -7.36
C GLY A 72 2.90 -7.91 -8.05
N ARG A 73 3.64 -6.82 -8.17
CA ARG A 73 4.98 -6.83 -8.78
C ARG A 73 6.01 -6.38 -7.78
N VAL A 74 7.08 -7.16 -7.67
CA VAL A 74 8.22 -6.82 -6.82
C VAL A 74 9.46 -6.82 -7.70
N THR A 75 10.08 -5.66 -7.87
CA THR A 75 11.30 -5.51 -8.63
C THR A 75 12.48 -5.42 -7.69
N ILE A 76 13.44 -6.31 -7.87
CA ILE A 76 14.71 -6.30 -7.14
C ILE A 76 15.70 -5.50 -8.00
N LYS A 77 15.97 -4.26 -7.57
CA LYS A 77 16.73 -3.30 -8.39
C LYS A 77 18.14 -3.76 -8.71
N SER A 78 18.84 -4.34 -7.74
CA SER A 78 20.22 -4.81 -7.94
C SER A 78 20.34 -5.92 -8.96
N LEU A 79 19.28 -6.71 -9.13
CA LEU A 79 19.23 -7.82 -10.08
C LEU A 79 18.50 -7.47 -11.37
N ASN A 80 17.89 -6.29 -11.43
CA ASN A 80 17.02 -5.87 -12.53
C ASN A 80 15.99 -6.96 -12.85
N LYS A 81 15.37 -7.52 -11.80
CA LYS A 81 14.47 -8.66 -11.93
C LYS A 81 13.15 -8.35 -11.27
N THR A 82 12.06 -8.63 -11.97
CA THR A 82 10.69 -8.43 -11.48
C THR A 82 10.02 -9.78 -11.24
N LEU A 83 9.47 -9.95 -10.04
CA LEU A 83 8.66 -11.11 -9.68
C LEU A 83 7.19 -10.71 -9.71
N GLU A 84 6.35 -11.57 -10.25
CA GLU A 84 4.91 -11.38 -10.20
C GLU A 84 4.31 -12.31 -9.14
N LEU A 85 3.46 -11.74 -8.28
CA LEU A 85 2.80 -12.46 -7.21
C LEU A 85 1.30 -12.44 -7.43
N ASN A 86 0.63 -13.53 -7.08
CA ASN A 86 -0.82 -13.58 -7.15
C ASN A 86 -1.42 -12.73 -6.03
N LEU A 87 -2.33 -11.84 -6.40
CA LEU A 87 -2.93 -10.88 -5.49
C LEU A 87 -4.44 -10.88 -5.67
N LYS A 88 -5.16 -10.94 -4.55
CA LYS A 88 -6.62 -10.82 -4.56
C LYS A 88 -7.07 -9.98 -3.38
N ALA A 89 -7.72 -8.86 -3.66
CA ALA A 89 -8.37 -8.08 -2.62
C ALA A 89 -9.73 -8.71 -2.31
N THR A 90 -9.94 -9.13 -1.07
CA THR A 90 -11.20 -9.73 -0.65
C THR A 90 -12.19 -8.68 -0.17
N LYS A 91 -11.68 -7.53 0.29
CA LYS A 91 -12.52 -6.42 0.73
C LYS A 91 -11.76 -5.10 0.59
N ILE A 92 -12.42 -4.12 -0.01
CA ILE A 92 -11.90 -2.75 -0.08
C ILE A 92 -12.95 -1.84 0.51
N ASN A 93 -12.58 -1.09 1.55
CA ASN A 93 -13.47 -0.17 2.23
C ASN A 93 -12.83 1.20 2.22
N GLN A 94 -13.46 2.17 1.58
CA GLN A 94 -12.93 3.51 1.49
C GLN A 94 -13.98 4.54 1.85
N VAL A 95 -13.63 5.43 2.78
CA VAL A 95 -14.46 6.57 3.15
C VAL A 95 -13.54 7.79 3.11
N ASP A 96 -13.75 8.66 2.12
CA ASP A 96 -12.92 9.83 1.85
C ASP A 96 -11.44 9.42 1.68
N LYS A 97 -10.56 9.85 2.59
CA LYS A 97 -9.13 9.51 2.53
C LYS A 97 -8.76 8.27 3.36
N ASN A 98 -9.74 7.68 4.06
CA ASN A 98 -9.52 6.48 4.85
C ASN A 98 -9.74 5.25 3.98
N ILE A 99 -8.79 4.33 3.97
CA ILE A 99 -8.91 3.12 3.18
C ILE A 99 -8.48 1.90 3.98
N GLU A 100 -9.24 0.82 3.84
CA GLU A 100 -8.93 -0.47 4.43
C GLU A 100 -9.02 -1.53 3.33
N ILE A 101 -7.96 -2.31 3.18
CA ILE A 101 -7.88 -3.36 2.17
C ILE A 101 -7.51 -4.66 2.85
N ASN A 102 -8.38 -5.66 2.72
CA ASN A 102 -8.07 -7.04 3.07
C ASN A 102 -7.67 -7.75 1.79
N TYR A 103 -6.52 -8.38 1.77
CA TYR A 103 -6.04 -9.02 0.57
C TYR A 103 -5.26 -10.29 0.87
N VAL A 104 -5.21 -11.15 -0.14
CA VAL A 104 -4.39 -12.36 -0.13
C VAL A 104 -3.28 -12.16 -1.15
N LEU A 105 -2.04 -12.32 -0.69
CA LEU A 105 -0.87 -12.27 -1.54
C LEU A 105 -0.24 -13.66 -1.52
N GLU A 106 -0.22 -14.31 -2.69
CA GLU A 106 0.07 -15.73 -2.81
C GLU A 106 -0.92 -16.52 -1.95
N ASN A 107 -0.52 -17.07 -0.83
CA ASN A 107 -1.40 -17.84 0.06
C ASN A 107 -1.60 -17.20 1.43
N ASP A 108 -1.05 -16.01 1.64
CA ASP A 108 -1.09 -15.35 2.94
C ASP A 108 -2.08 -14.20 2.96
N GLU A 109 -2.75 -14.04 4.10
CA GLU A 109 -3.73 -12.98 4.30
C GLU A 109 -3.08 -11.76 4.94
N TYR A 110 -3.44 -10.57 4.43
CA TYR A 110 -2.95 -9.29 4.90
C TYR A 110 -4.09 -8.29 5.05
N LYS A 111 -3.90 -7.33 5.93
CA LYS A 111 -4.77 -6.16 6.00
C LYS A 111 -3.91 -4.90 6.00
N TYR A 112 -4.24 -3.96 5.13
CA TYR A 112 -3.65 -2.62 5.11
C TYR A 112 -4.73 -1.60 5.40
N LYS A 113 -4.51 -0.75 6.40
CA LYS A 113 -5.47 0.28 6.79
C LYS A 113 -4.75 1.60 6.94
N LEU A 114 -5.24 2.62 6.26
CA LEU A 114 -4.73 3.99 6.35
C LEU A 114 -5.86 4.89 6.82
N GLU A 115 -5.62 5.60 7.92
CA GLU A 115 -6.61 6.51 8.51
C GLU A 115 -5.99 7.90 8.66
N VAL A 116 -6.74 8.93 8.28
CA VAL A 116 -6.37 10.32 8.55
C VAL A 116 -6.74 10.64 10.00
N ILE A 117 -5.80 11.17 10.73
CA ILE A 117 -5.98 11.49 12.14
C ILE A 117 -5.77 12.97 12.43
#